data_9fd25e53cd5de0442b9e4310c2c29ab1
#
_entry.id   9fd25e53cd5de0442b9e4310c2c29ab1
#
_cell.length_a   1.000
_cell.length_b   1.000
_cell.length_c   1.000
_cell.angle_alpha   90.00
_cell.angle_beta   90.00
_cell.angle_gamma   90.00
#
_symmetry.space_group_name_H-M   'P 1'
#
loop_
_entity.id
_entity.type
_entity.pdbx_description
1 polymer ?
#
loop_
_entity_poly.entity_id
_entity_poly.type
_entity_poly.pdbx_seq_one_letter_code
_entity_poly.pdbx_strand_id
1 'polypeptide(L)'
;MTAPEVSPAALLADQMVRMRDGVRLATDVHLPAGYRPGLDAPLPVILERTPYGKAEVSRSEQIDGRLGVPRPEVARYFTAHGFAVVFQDCRGRYGSEGQFTKYLSEGPDGFDTLAWIMQQPWCNGRIGTMGLSYAAHTQMALACLNPPGLACMVLDSGGFSNGYQCGIRQSGAFELKQATWAYKQAKLSPAAQQDPLVLAALEAEDIRQWFTRMPWRPGHSPLASVPEYENYLFEQWRADTFDESWRQLGIYAEGYYDAIPDIPVALMSSWYDAYVRTTLENYAGLTQGRQSPVRLIMGPWLHGDRNTTHSGDAEFGPRAAFDGNLAQHWLGFRLAWYQRWLRDAPAGAAPDPAARLFLMGGGSGARDAQGRFDHGGAWIQA
;
A
#
# COMPACT_ATOMS: atom_id res chain seq x y z
N MET A 1 29.21 30.66 4.35
CA MET A 1 27.89 30.76 3.72
C MET A 1 27.01 29.73 4.45
N THR A 2 26.11 30.17 5.32
CA THR A 2 25.12 29.31 5.97
C THR A 2 24.20 28.77 4.90
N ALA A 3 23.98 27.46 4.91
CA ALA A 3 22.97 26.83 4.05
C ALA A 3 21.61 27.54 4.25
N PRO A 4 20.83 27.80 3.20
CA PRO A 4 19.52 28.41 3.36
C PRO A 4 18.68 27.53 4.26
N GLU A 5 18.13 28.09 5.35
CA GLU A 5 17.12 27.45 6.16
C GLU A 5 15.94 27.10 5.24
N VAL A 6 15.78 25.82 4.97
CA VAL A 6 14.60 25.33 4.24
C VAL A 6 13.41 25.52 5.18
N SER A 7 12.56 26.50 4.91
CA SER A 7 11.29 26.66 5.63
C SER A 7 10.54 25.33 5.68
N PRO A 8 9.96 24.96 6.82
CA PRO A 8 9.22 23.71 6.91
C PRO A 8 8.07 23.68 5.89
N ALA A 9 7.81 22.52 5.30
CA ALA A 9 6.64 22.31 4.45
C ALA A 9 5.37 22.74 5.20
N ALA A 10 4.44 23.41 4.53
CA ALA A 10 3.19 23.80 5.16
C ALA A 10 2.33 22.54 5.36
N LEU A 11 1.89 22.31 6.60
CA LEU A 11 1.03 21.17 6.97
C LEU A 11 -0.37 21.68 7.33
N LEU A 12 -1.39 21.21 6.62
CA LEU A 12 -2.79 21.29 7.01
C LEU A 12 -3.14 19.98 7.70
N ALA A 13 -2.93 19.92 9.01
CA ALA A 13 -3.16 18.71 9.79
C ALA A 13 -4.64 18.47 10.08
N ASP A 14 -5.00 17.20 10.28
CA ASP A 14 -6.29 16.76 10.81
C ASP A 14 -7.51 17.36 10.08
N GLN A 15 -7.43 17.49 8.74
CA GLN A 15 -8.57 17.84 7.93
C GLN A 15 -9.56 16.68 7.98
N MET A 16 -10.69 16.88 8.68
CA MET A 16 -11.73 15.85 8.82
C MET A 16 -12.60 15.82 7.57
N VAL A 17 -12.21 15.02 6.59
CA VAL A 17 -12.89 14.90 5.28
C VAL A 17 -14.16 14.08 5.42
N ARG A 18 -15.30 14.67 5.07
CA ARG A 18 -16.61 14.04 5.20
C ARG A 18 -16.88 13.10 4.03
N MET A 19 -17.20 11.84 4.33
CA MET A 19 -17.65 10.83 3.38
C MET A 19 -19.16 10.96 3.12
N ARG A 20 -19.65 10.30 2.07
CA ARG A 20 -21.08 10.35 1.63
C ARG A 20 -22.07 9.93 2.70
N ASP A 21 -21.66 9.06 3.63
CA ASP A 21 -22.47 8.57 4.75
C ASP A 21 -22.34 9.44 6.01
N GLY A 22 -21.56 10.51 5.94
CA GLY A 22 -21.36 11.47 7.03
C GLY A 22 -20.19 11.18 7.95
N VAL A 23 -19.55 10.01 7.87
CA VAL A 23 -18.32 9.68 8.60
C VAL A 23 -17.19 10.59 8.14
N ARG A 24 -16.31 11.02 9.04
CA ARG A 24 -15.20 11.92 8.74
C ARG A 24 -13.87 11.20 8.88
N LEU A 25 -12.99 11.36 7.87
CA LEU A 25 -11.67 10.72 7.85
C LEU A 25 -10.56 11.75 8.06
N ALA A 26 -9.69 11.45 9.02
CA ALA A 26 -8.56 12.30 9.37
C ALA A 26 -7.51 12.31 8.26
N THR A 27 -7.21 13.51 7.76
CA THR A 27 -6.40 13.71 6.58
C THR A 27 -5.37 14.79 6.83
N ASP A 28 -4.10 14.52 6.52
CA ASP A 28 -3.01 15.50 6.53
C ASP A 28 -2.66 15.90 5.11
N VAL A 29 -2.55 17.20 4.86
CA VAL A 29 -2.10 17.76 3.58
C VAL A 29 -0.77 18.45 3.76
N HIS A 30 0.25 17.95 3.08
CA HIS A 30 1.58 18.55 3.06
C HIS A 30 1.77 19.31 1.76
N LEU A 31 2.10 20.60 1.86
CA LEU A 31 2.33 21.50 0.74
C LEU A 31 3.81 21.94 0.70
N PRO A 32 4.33 22.35 -0.46
CA PRO A 32 5.67 22.90 -0.56
C PRO A 32 5.92 24.07 0.43
N ALA A 33 7.14 24.22 0.86
CA ALA A 33 7.51 25.33 1.74
C ALA A 33 7.17 26.68 1.11
N GLY A 34 6.49 27.54 1.85
CA GLY A 34 6.09 28.87 1.38
C GLY A 34 4.94 28.90 0.39
N TYR A 35 4.36 27.75 0.02
CA TYR A 35 3.19 27.70 -0.88
C TYR A 35 1.95 28.34 -0.26
N ARG A 36 1.23 29.13 -1.04
CA ARG A 36 0.04 29.88 -0.63
C ARG A 36 -1.16 29.40 -1.42
N PRO A 37 -2.06 28.58 -0.81
CA PRO A 37 -3.28 28.12 -1.46
C PRO A 37 -4.13 29.26 -2.01
N GLY A 38 -4.58 29.15 -3.26
CA GLY A 38 -5.39 30.17 -3.93
C GLY A 38 -4.62 31.39 -4.46
N LEU A 39 -3.34 31.53 -4.16
CA LEU A 39 -2.46 32.56 -4.72
C LEU A 39 -1.43 31.98 -5.68
N ASP A 40 -0.81 30.87 -5.29
CA ASP A 40 0.17 30.18 -6.13
C ASP A 40 -0.56 29.17 -7.05
N ALA A 41 0.09 28.77 -8.16
CA ALA A 41 -0.49 27.84 -9.13
C ALA A 41 -0.83 26.49 -8.46
N PRO A 42 -1.99 25.88 -8.74
CA PRO A 42 -2.36 24.59 -8.18
C PRO A 42 -1.36 23.48 -8.52
N LEU A 43 -1.24 22.51 -7.63
CA LEU A 43 -0.22 21.45 -7.66
C LEU A 43 -0.83 20.10 -8.05
N PRO A 44 -0.05 19.23 -8.71
CA PRO A 44 -0.41 17.81 -8.78
C PRO A 44 -0.30 17.18 -7.39
N VAL A 45 -1.15 16.19 -7.13
CA VAL A 45 -1.34 15.61 -5.80
C VAL A 45 -0.89 14.15 -5.78
N ILE A 46 -0.25 13.73 -4.70
CA ILE A 46 0.06 12.33 -4.40
C ILE A 46 -0.73 11.93 -3.14
N LEU A 47 -1.55 10.88 -3.24
CA LEU A 47 -2.40 10.39 -2.16
C LEU A 47 -1.95 9.00 -1.68
N GLU A 48 -1.83 8.81 -0.36
CA GLU A 48 -1.81 7.51 0.29
C GLU A 48 -2.91 7.44 1.35
N ARG A 49 -3.78 6.41 1.27
CA ARG A 49 -4.73 6.05 2.31
C ARG A 49 -4.24 4.81 3.03
N THR A 50 -4.21 4.82 4.36
CA THR A 50 -3.54 3.78 5.14
C THR A 50 -4.27 3.47 6.46
N PRO A 51 -4.35 2.20 6.88
CA PRO A 51 -4.83 1.84 8.21
C PRO A 51 -3.73 1.89 9.28
N TYR A 52 -2.52 2.38 8.93
CA TYR A 52 -1.32 2.30 9.78
C TYR A 52 -0.89 3.65 10.37
N GLY A 53 -1.77 4.66 10.31
CA GLY A 53 -1.52 6.01 10.81
C GLY A 53 -0.88 6.94 9.77
N LYS A 54 -1.60 8.02 9.44
CA LYS A 54 -1.20 9.02 8.44
C LYS A 54 0.11 9.76 8.77
N ALA A 55 0.50 9.78 10.03
CA ALA A 55 1.75 10.39 10.50
C ALA A 55 2.79 9.35 10.96
N GLU A 56 2.41 8.07 11.04
CA GLU A 56 3.24 7.02 11.58
C GLU A 56 4.37 6.59 10.61
N VAL A 57 5.30 5.82 11.14
CA VAL A 57 6.41 5.25 10.37
C VAL A 57 5.89 4.29 9.30
N SER A 58 6.30 4.51 8.06
CA SER A 58 6.19 3.51 7.01
C SER A 58 7.41 2.59 7.04
N ARG A 59 7.20 1.33 7.42
CA ARG A 59 8.28 0.36 7.64
C ARG A 59 9.11 0.04 6.39
N SER A 60 8.55 0.26 5.23
CA SER A 60 9.15 -0.07 3.93
C SER A 60 9.78 1.12 3.23
N GLU A 61 9.64 2.32 3.78
CA GLU A 61 10.28 3.51 3.23
C GLU A 61 11.71 3.65 3.75
N GLN A 62 12.59 4.10 2.86
CA GLN A 62 14.01 4.31 3.16
C GLN A 62 14.45 5.67 2.64
N ILE A 63 15.13 6.43 3.49
CA ILE A 63 15.79 7.70 3.14
C ILE A 63 17.20 7.68 3.72
N ASP A 64 18.19 7.97 2.91
CA ASP A 64 19.61 8.02 3.28
C ASP A 64 20.10 6.76 4.02
N GLY A 65 19.66 5.57 3.54
CA GLY A 65 20.00 4.28 4.14
C GLY A 65 19.22 3.92 5.42
N ARG A 66 18.41 4.84 5.95
CA ARG A 66 17.57 4.63 7.14
C ARG A 66 16.22 4.04 6.75
N LEU A 67 16.00 2.78 7.11
CA LEU A 67 14.74 2.07 6.92
C LEU A 67 13.73 2.44 8.02
N GLY A 68 12.46 2.51 7.65
CA GLY A 68 11.39 2.91 8.56
C GLY A 68 11.33 4.41 8.72
N VAL A 69 10.75 5.09 7.75
CA VAL A 69 10.68 6.56 7.68
C VAL A 69 9.26 7.02 8.00
N PRO A 70 9.07 8.04 8.86
CA PRO A 70 7.76 8.65 9.09
C PRO A 70 7.17 9.21 7.78
N ARG A 71 5.86 9.06 7.59
CA ARG A 71 5.14 9.58 6.41
C ARG A 71 5.35 11.08 6.19
N PRO A 72 5.40 11.95 7.22
CA PRO A 72 5.74 13.36 7.01
C PRO A 72 7.12 13.60 6.38
N GLU A 73 8.09 12.69 6.59
CA GLU A 73 9.40 12.79 5.92
C GLU A 73 9.32 12.37 4.45
N VAL A 74 8.52 11.34 4.14
CA VAL A 74 8.20 10.96 2.76
C VAL A 74 7.48 12.11 2.04
N ALA A 75 6.52 12.78 2.72
CA ALA A 75 5.86 13.97 2.18
C ALA A 75 6.86 15.08 1.84
N ARG A 76 7.81 15.38 2.74
CA ARG A 76 8.83 16.40 2.51
C ARG A 76 9.66 16.15 1.25
N TYR A 77 9.95 14.89 0.94
CA TYR A 77 10.65 14.55 -0.29
C TYR A 77 9.85 14.97 -1.53
N PHE A 78 8.57 14.65 -1.61
CA PHE A 78 7.76 14.99 -2.78
C PHE A 78 7.35 16.48 -2.81
N THR A 79 7.10 17.10 -1.65
CA THR A 79 6.75 18.53 -1.60
C THR A 79 7.94 19.41 -2.02
N ALA A 80 9.18 19.01 -1.71
CA ALA A 80 10.39 19.68 -2.20
C ALA A 80 10.51 19.65 -3.75
N HIS A 81 9.80 18.73 -4.40
CA HIS A 81 9.72 18.63 -5.87
C HIS A 81 8.40 19.19 -6.44
N GLY A 82 7.65 19.96 -5.65
CA GLY A 82 6.48 20.71 -6.09
C GLY A 82 5.20 19.88 -6.24
N PHE A 83 5.02 18.84 -5.45
CA PHE A 83 3.77 18.10 -5.31
C PHE A 83 3.08 18.48 -4.01
N ALA A 84 1.74 18.44 -3.97
CA ALA A 84 1.02 18.30 -2.73
C ALA A 84 0.96 16.81 -2.35
N VAL A 85 1.11 16.48 -1.05
CA VAL A 85 1.03 15.10 -0.59
C VAL A 85 -0.06 14.98 0.46
N VAL A 86 -0.95 14.02 0.27
CA VAL A 86 -2.10 13.77 1.15
C VAL A 86 -1.95 12.39 1.77
N PHE A 87 -1.94 12.34 3.09
CA PHE A 87 -2.05 11.10 3.87
C PHE A 87 -3.38 11.07 4.61
N GLN A 88 -4.11 9.95 4.50
CA GLN A 88 -5.40 9.79 5.15
C GLN A 88 -5.45 8.47 5.92
N ASP A 89 -5.92 8.55 7.18
CA ASP A 89 -6.27 7.37 7.95
C ASP A 89 -7.53 6.71 7.38
N CYS A 90 -7.50 5.38 7.19
CA CYS A 90 -8.68 4.61 6.83
C CYS A 90 -9.76 4.70 7.92
N ARG A 91 -11.01 4.49 7.53
CA ARG A 91 -12.19 4.50 8.40
C ARG A 91 -11.97 3.65 9.66
N GLY A 92 -12.33 4.18 10.84
CA GLY A 92 -12.19 3.49 12.12
C GLY A 92 -10.74 3.23 12.56
N ARG A 93 -9.79 3.97 11.98
CA ARG A 93 -8.37 3.85 12.33
C ARG A 93 -7.81 5.21 12.74
N TYR A 94 -6.98 5.21 13.80
CA TYR A 94 -6.29 6.40 14.33
C TYR A 94 -7.23 7.59 14.53
N GLY A 95 -7.05 8.66 13.77
CA GLY A 95 -7.87 9.87 13.88
C GLY A 95 -9.18 9.84 13.10
N SER A 96 -9.44 8.82 12.30
CA SER A 96 -10.65 8.69 11.49
C SER A 96 -11.80 8.10 12.29
N GLU A 97 -13.00 8.64 12.04
CA GLU A 97 -14.26 8.16 12.61
C GLU A 97 -14.74 6.87 11.94
N GLY A 98 -15.86 6.34 12.46
CA GLY A 98 -16.56 5.17 11.94
C GLY A 98 -16.01 3.85 12.45
N GLN A 99 -16.54 2.76 11.90
CA GLN A 99 -16.13 1.40 12.24
C GLN A 99 -15.21 0.84 11.17
N PHE A 100 -14.12 0.21 11.59
CA PHE A 100 -13.20 -0.45 10.69
C PHE A 100 -13.76 -1.78 10.20
N THR A 101 -14.02 -1.88 8.90
CA THR A 101 -14.32 -3.15 8.24
C THR A 101 -13.27 -3.39 7.17
N LYS A 102 -12.40 -4.37 7.41
CA LYS A 102 -11.20 -4.59 6.62
C LYS A 102 -11.52 -4.72 5.12
N TYR A 103 -10.93 -3.83 4.31
CA TYR A 103 -10.99 -3.73 2.85
C TYR A 103 -12.29 -3.17 2.25
N LEU A 104 -13.45 -3.32 2.89
CA LEU A 104 -14.75 -3.13 2.21
C LEU A 104 -15.18 -1.67 2.01
N SER A 105 -14.78 -0.75 2.88
CA SER A 105 -15.11 0.68 2.75
C SER A 105 -14.14 1.46 1.85
N GLU A 106 -13.05 0.87 1.40
CA GLU A 106 -11.92 1.60 0.83
C GLU A 106 -12.20 2.24 -0.53
N GLY A 107 -13.05 1.62 -1.34
CA GLY A 107 -13.45 2.18 -2.63
C GLY A 107 -14.28 3.46 -2.48
N PRO A 108 -15.46 3.43 -1.84
CA PRO A 108 -16.30 4.61 -1.60
C PRO A 108 -15.58 5.74 -0.85
N ASP A 109 -14.84 5.41 0.22
CA ASP A 109 -14.09 6.39 1.00
C ASP A 109 -12.98 7.04 0.17
N GLY A 110 -12.30 6.26 -0.65
CA GLY A 110 -11.29 6.77 -1.58
C GLY A 110 -11.89 7.71 -2.62
N PHE A 111 -13.05 7.34 -3.20
CA PHE A 111 -13.75 8.17 -4.15
C PHE A 111 -14.14 9.53 -3.56
N ASP A 112 -14.75 9.53 -2.38
CA ASP A 112 -15.15 10.76 -1.69
C ASP A 112 -13.93 11.62 -1.30
N THR A 113 -12.83 10.99 -0.94
CA THR A 113 -11.56 11.67 -0.67
C THR A 113 -11.00 12.35 -1.93
N LEU A 114 -11.00 11.66 -3.09
CA LEU A 114 -10.58 12.29 -4.35
C LEU A 114 -11.51 13.46 -4.72
N ALA A 115 -12.82 13.29 -4.58
CA ALA A 115 -13.78 14.33 -4.86
C ALA A 115 -13.53 15.57 -3.97
N TRP A 116 -13.18 15.39 -2.71
CA TRP A 116 -12.80 16.48 -1.82
C TRP A 116 -11.47 17.13 -2.24
N ILE A 117 -10.44 16.34 -2.59
CA ILE A 117 -9.14 16.86 -3.07
C ILE A 117 -9.33 17.73 -4.32
N MET A 118 -10.16 17.28 -5.27
CA MET A 118 -10.46 17.99 -6.51
C MET A 118 -11.08 19.37 -6.30
N GLN A 119 -11.74 19.61 -5.16
CA GLN A 119 -12.33 20.89 -4.80
C GLN A 119 -11.37 21.86 -4.11
N GLN A 120 -10.16 21.41 -3.80
CA GLN A 120 -9.21 22.22 -3.05
C GLN A 120 -8.47 23.22 -3.95
N PRO A 121 -8.25 24.47 -3.48
CA PRO A 121 -7.58 25.49 -4.30
C PRO A 121 -6.11 25.18 -4.61
N TRP A 122 -5.52 24.21 -3.92
CA TRP A 122 -4.15 23.75 -4.15
C TRP A 122 -4.06 22.56 -5.12
N CYS A 123 -5.16 21.97 -5.55
CA CYS A 123 -5.19 20.82 -6.46
C CYS A 123 -5.36 21.26 -7.92
N ASN A 124 -4.48 20.78 -8.81
CA ASN A 124 -4.58 21.05 -10.25
C ASN A 124 -5.48 20.05 -11.02
N GLY A 125 -6.16 19.16 -10.31
CA GLY A 125 -7.04 18.14 -10.91
C GLY A 125 -6.34 16.82 -11.29
N ARG A 126 -5.04 16.66 -11.05
CA ARG A 126 -4.28 15.43 -11.36
C ARG A 126 -3.78 14.80 -10.08
N ILE A 127 -4.28 13.61 -9.77
CA ILE A 127 -3.99 12.89 -8.54
C ILE A 127 -3.33 11.54 -8.89
N GLY A 128 -2.14 11.32 -8.35
CA GLY A 128 -1.49 10.01 -8.35
C GLY A 128 -1.67 9.34 -6.99
N THR A 129 -1.67 8.02 -6.94
CA THR A 129 -1.75 7.28 -5.69
C THR A 129 -0.50 6.44 -5.44
N MET A 130 -0.18 6.17 -4.17
CA MET A 130 0.92 5.30 -3.76
C MET A 130 0.56 4.44 -2.55
N GLY A 131 1.35 3.44 -2.30
CA GLY A 131 1.33 2.71 -1.04
C GLY A 131 1.64 1.23 -1.16
N LEU A 132 2.10 0.68 -0.02
CA LEU A 132 2.44 -0.72 0.16
C LEU A 132 1.28 -1.47 0.82
N SER A 133 1.07 -2.73 0.42
CA SER A 133 0.21 -3.66 1.15
C SER A 133 -1.25 -3.18 1.18
N TYR A 134 -1.78 -2.89 2.36
CA TYR A 134 -3.13 -2.35 2.51
C TYR A 134 -3.32 -1.04 1.73
N ALA A 135 -2.32 -0.17 1.70
CA ALA A 135 -2.39 1.06 0.91
C ALA A 135 -2.35 0.82 -0.61
N ALA A 136 -1.95 -0.36 -1.08
CA ALA A 136 -2.18 -0.80 -2.46
C ALA A 136 -3.61 -1.31 -2.66
N HIS A 137 -4.21 -1.98 -1.65
CA HIS A 137 -5.63 -2.38 -1.72
C HIS A 137 -6.55 -1.15 -1.79
N THR A 138 -6.27 -0.08 -1.02
CA THR A 138 -7.06 1.17 -1.09
C THR A 138 -7.05 1.79 -2.47
N GLN A 139 -5.91 1.75 -3.19
CA GLN A 139 -5.77 2.26 -4.55
C GLN A 139 -6.60 1.45 -5.55
N MET A 140 -6.50 0.12 -5.51
CA MET A 140 -7.22 -0.75 -6.44
C MET A 140 -8.73 -0.66 -6.20
N ALA A 141 -9.18 -0.66 -4.94
CA ALA A 141 -10.58 -0.48 -4.60
C ALA A 141 -11.16 0.84 -5.12
N LEU A 142 -10.39 1.92 -4.98
CA LEU A 142 -10.74 3.24 -5.51
C LEU A 142 -10.82 3.24 -7.04
N ALA A 143 -9.83 2.66 -7.72
CA ALA A 143 -9.75 2.66 -9.17
C ALA A 143 -10.93 1.93 -9.83
N CYS A 144 -11.47 0.89 -9.18
CA CYS A 144 -12.66 0.16 -9.63
C CYS A 144 -13.92 1.05 -9.76
N LEU A 145 -13.94 2.23 -9.13
CA LEU A 145 -15.05 3.20 -9.22
C LEU A 145 -14.84 4.28 -10.29
N ASN A 146 -13.75 4.21 -11.07
CA ASN A 146 -13.41 5.22 -12.08
C ASN A 146 -13.51 6.66 -11.55
N PRO A 147 -12.81 7.02 -10.48
CA PRO A 147 -12.95 8.32 -9.85
C PRO A 147 -12.37 9.44 -10.73
N PRO A 148 -12.98 10.63 -10.75
CA PRO A 148 -12.43 11.76 -11.46
C PRO A 148 -11.11 12.21 -10.84
N GLY A 149 -10.16 12.65 -11.69
CA GLY A 149 -8.86 13.17 -11.24
C GLY A 149 -7.79 12.11 -10.96
N LEU A 150 -8.12 10.83 -10.87
CA LEU A 150 -7.12 9.76 -10.78
C LEU A 150 -6.34 9.67 -12.10
N ALA A 151 -5.05 9.97 -12.06
CA ALA A 151 -4.22 10.12 -13.25
C ALA A 151 -3.09 9.08 -13.35
N CYS A 152 -2.63 8.49 -12.26
CA CYS A 152 -1.70 7.35 -12.27
C CYS A 152 -1.68 6.65 -10.90
N MET A 153 -1.15 5.42 -10.87
CA MET A 153 -1.04 4.64 -9.64
C MET A 153 0.33 4.00 -9.49
N VAL A 154 0.79 3.84 -8.24
CA VAL A 154 1.95 3.01 -7.87
C VAL A 154 1.53 2.06 -6.76
N LEU A 155 1.32 0.80 -7.11
CA LEU A 155 0.90 -0.25 -6.18
C LEU A 155 2.10 -1.11 -5.81
N ASP A 156 2.39 -1.19 -4.52
CA ASP A 156 3.45 -2.04 -3.98
C ASP A 156 2.82 -3.19 -3.18
N SER A 157 3.08 -4.43 -3.61
CA SER A 157 2.75 -5.66 -2.86
C SER A 157 1.31 -5.72 -2.35
N GLY A 158 0.34 -5.50 -3.26
CA GLY A 158 -1.08 -5.49 -2.90
C GLY A 158 -2.00 -5.14 -4.06
N GLY A 159 -3.26 -4.79 -3.73
CA GLY A 159 -4.30 -4.55 -4.71
C GLY A 159 -4.97 -5.86 -5.12
N PHE A 160 -6.05 -6.29 -4.41
CA PHE A 160 -6.65 -7.58 -4.71
C PHE A 160 -7.20 -7.68 -6.14
N SER A 161 -6.69 -8.64 -6.91
CA SER A 161 -7.36 -9.14 -8.11
C SER A 161 -8.63 -9.89 -7.69
N ASN A 162 -8.46 -10.90 -6.84
CA ASN A 162 -9.51 -11.74 -6.28
C ASN A 162 -9.08 -12.26 -4.92
N GLY A 163 -9.66 -11.70 -3.84
CA GLY A 163 -9.30 -12.02 -2.46
C GLY A 163 -9.54 -13.48 -2.05
N TYR A 164 -10.47 -14.17 -2.72
CA TYR A 164 -10.72 -15.60 -2.52
C TYR A 164 -9.61 -16.47 -3.13
N GLN A 165 -9.06 -16.04 -4.26
CA GLN A 165 -8.01 -16.79 -4.96
C GLN A 165 -6.62 -16.49 -4.39
N CYS A 166 -6.40 -15.26 -3.91
CA CYS A 166 -5.11 -14.83 -3.40
C CYS A 166 -5.24 -13.72 -2.36
N GLY A 167 -4.59 -13.89 -1.24
CA GLY A 167 -4.35 -12.85 -0.24
C GLY A 167 -5.24 -12.90 0.98
N ILE A 168 -6.55 -13.17 0.88
CA ILE A 168 -7.40 -13.51 2.03
C ILE A 168 -7.49 -15.03 2.12
N ARG A 169 -7.76 -15.68 1.00
CA ARG A 169 -7.62 -17.11 0.82
C ARG A 169 -6.58 -17.40 -0.28
N GLN A 170 -6.09 -18.63 -0.34
CA GLN A 170 -5.27 -19.14 -1.42
C GLN A 170 -6.04 -20.29 -2.07
N SER A 171 -6.68 -20.01 -3.20
CA SER A 171 -7.54 -20.96 -3.89
C SER A 171 -8.55 -21.64 -2.95
N GLY A 172 -9.19 -20.85 -2.08
CA GLY A 172 -10.17 -21.31 -1.11
C GLY A 172 -9.63 -21.64 0.29
N ALA A 173 -8.34 -21.93 0.47
CA ALA A 173 -7.75 -22.12 1.80
C ALA A 173 -7.53 -20.78 2.52
N PHE A 174 -8.04 -20.64 3.76
CA PHE A 174 -7.92 -19.39 4.50
C PHE A 174 -6.47 -19.12 4.93
N GLU A 175 -6.01 -17.91 4.70
CA GLU A 175 -4.66 -17.45 5.04
C GLU A 175 -4.54 -17.07 6.52
N LEU A 176 -3.80 -17.83 7.32
CA LEU A 176 -3.62 -17.56 8.76
C LEU A 176 -2.94 -16.21 9.03
N LYS A 177 -2.25 -15.61 8.07
CA LYS A 177 -1.75 -14.24 8.19
C LYS A 177 -2.87 -13.22 8.43
N GLN A 178 -4.10 -13.48 7.98
CA GLN A 178 -5.25 -12.62 8.26
C GLN A 178 -5.55 -12.56 9.76
N ALA A 179 -5.48 -13.70 10.45
CA ALA A 179 -5.64 -13.77 11.90
C ALA A 179 -4.50 -13.05 12.63
N THR A 180 -3.24 -13.27 12.19
CA THR A 180 -2.08 -12.57 12.77
C THR A 180 -2.17 -11.06 12.59
N TRP A 181 -2.61 -10.61 11.41
CA TRP A 181 -2.83 -9.19 11.14
C TRP A 181 -3.94 -8.61 12.02
N ALA A 182 -5.09 -9.31 12.10
CA ALA A 182 -6.21 -8.89 12.93
C ALA A 182 -5.80 -8.72 14.41
N TYR A 183 -5.08 -9.70 14.95
CA TYR A 183 -4.57 -9.65 16.31
C TYR A 183 -3.62 -8.47 16.56
N LYS A 184 -2.69 -8.22 15.65
CA LYS A 184 -1.77 -7.07 15.76
C LYS A 184 -2.51 -5.74 15.70
N GLN A 185 -3.49 -5.63 14.79
CA GLN A 185 -4.22 -4.38 14.59
C GLN A 185 -5.30 -4.12 15.64
N ALA A 186 -5.85 -5.18 16.24
CA ALA A 186 -6.79 -5.05 17.36
C ALA A 186 -6.17 -4.30 18.55
N LYS A 187 -4.88 -4.52 18.81
CA LYS A 187 -4.13 -3.77 19.86
C LYS A 187 -4.04 -2.27 19.59
N LEU A 188 -4.13 -1.87 18.33
CA LEU A 188 -4.08 -0.47 17.88
C LEU A 188 -5.48 0.07 17.54
N SER A 189 -6.53 -0.68 17.86
CA SER A 189 -7.92 -0.23 17.67
C SER A 189 -8.31 0.85 18.69
N PRO A 190 -9.27 1.73 18.35
CA PRO A 190 -9.79 2.69 19.33
C PRO A 190 -10.26 2.02 20.63
N ALA A 191 -10.90 0.85 20.55
CA ALA A 191 -11.35 0.09 21.72
C ALA A 191 -10.17 -0.27 22.65
N ALA A 192 -9.07 -0.80 22.11
CA ALA A 192 -7.91 -1.16 22.92
C ALA A 192 -7.12 0.07 23.42
N GLN A 193 -7.07 1.15 22.64
CA GLN A 193 -6.34 2.36 23.03
C GLN A 193 -7.07 3.21 24.07
N GLN A 194 -8.40 3.10 24.17
CA GLN A 194 -9.23 3.82 25.13
C GLN A 194 -9.49 3.03 26.42
N ASP A 195 -9.32 1.71 26.39
CA ASP A 195 -9.54 0.83 27.55
C ASP A 195 -8.30 -0.03 27.85
N PRO A 196 -7.53 0.31 28.91
CA PRO A 196 -6.36 -0.47 29.32
C PRO A 196 -6.65 -1.94 29.65
N LEU A 197 -7.87 -2.30 30.05
CA LEU A 197 -8.25 -3.69 30.34
C LEU A 197 -8.37 -4.50 29.03
N VAL A 198 -8.93 -3.90 27.98
CA VAL A 198 -9.01 -4.50 26.65
C VAL A 198 -7.61 -4.71 26.08
N LEU A 199 -6.73 -3.70 26.19
CA LEU A 199 -5.35 -3.81 25.74
C LEU A 199 -4.60 -4.91 26.49
N ALA A 200 -4.69 -4.93 27.82
CA ALA A 200 -4.07 -5.95 28.66
C ALA A 200 -4.56 -7.38 28.33
N ALA A 201 -5.86 -7.54 28.06
CA ALA A 201 -6.42 -8.81 27.64
C ALA A 201 -5.82 -9.30 26.30
N LEU A 202 -5.67 -8.39 25.32
CA LEU A 202 -5.01 -8.72 24.05
C LEU A 202 -3.52 -9.01 24.21
N GLU A 203 -2.83 -8.31 25.11
CA GLU A 203 -1.40 -8.52 25.37
C GLU A 203 -1.09 -9.83 26.09
N ALA A 204 -2.04 -10.30 26.90
CA ALA A 204 -1.94 -11.59 27.59
C ALA A 204 -2.03 -12.79 26.64
N GLU A 205 -2.55 -12.60 25.42
CA GLU A 205 -2.72 -13.67 24.45
C GLU A 205 -1.44 -13.94 23.63
N ASP A 206 -1.09 -15.20 23.45
CA ASP A 206 -0.07 -15.64 22.52
C ASP A 206 -0.70 -16.25 21.27
N ILE A 207 -0.71 -15.49 20.17
CA ILE A 207 -1.29 -15.95 18.89
C ILE A 207 -0.65 -17.25 18.36
N ARG A 208 0.62 -17.52 18.69
CA ARG A 208 1.30 -18.75 18.28
C ARG A 208 0.71 -19.97 19.00
N GLN A 209 0.39 -19.83 20.27
CA GLN A 209 -0.31 -20.86 21.04
C GLN A 209 -1.73 -21.10 20.48
N TRP A 210 -2.41 -20.05 20.08
CA TRP A 210 -3.73 -20.17 19.49
C TRP A 210 -3.75 -20.95 18.18
N PHE A 211 -2.70 -20.88 17.37
CA PHE A 211 -2.61 -21.70 16.16
C PHE A 211 -2.48 -23.20 16.42
N THR A 212 -2.10 -23.61 17.63
CA THR A 212 -2.10 -25.02 18.03
C THR A 212 -3.46 -25.50 18.59
N ARG A 213 -4.44 -24.59 18.76
CA ARG A 213 -5.74 -24.84 19.39
C ARG A 213 -6.91 -24.60 18.42
N MET A 214 -6.77 -25.09 17.21
CA MET A 214 -7.80 -25.00 16.18
C MET A 214 -8.92 -26.05 16.42
N PRO A 215 -10.17 -25.78 16.03
CA PRO A 215 -10.68 -24.52 15.45
C PRO A 215 -11.05 -23.47 16.51
N TRP A 216 -10.89 -22.19 16.14
CA TRP A 216 -11.37 -21.10 16.97
C TRP A 216 -12.90 -20.95 16.90
N ARG A 217 -13.49 -20.29 17.90
CA ARG A 217 -14.93 -20.03 17.97
C ARG A 217 -15.18 -18.58 18.39
N PRO A 218 -16.28 -17.95 17.99
CA PRO A 218 -16.68 -16.64 18.51
C PRO A 218 -16.70 -16.61 20.03
N GLY A 219 -16.12 -15.55 20.61
CA GLY A 219 -15.94 -15.42 22.05
C GLY A 219 -14.86 -16.34 22.65
N HIS A 220 -14.19 -17.17 21.84
CA HIS A 220 -13.10 -18.04 22.24
C HIS A 220 -11.99 -18.03 21.18
N SER A 221 -11.33 -16.89 21.10
CA SER A 221 -10.21 -16.60 20.21
C SER A 221 -9.31 -15.54 20.84
N PRO A 222 -8.10 -15.30 20.31
CA PRO A 222 -7.23 -14.23 20.83
C PRO A 222 -7.79 -12.81 20.58
N LEU A 223 -8.95 -12.69 19.95
CA LEU A 223 -9.64 -11.44 19.64
C LEU A 223 -10.95 -11.25 20.42
N ALA A 224 -11.27 -12.16 21.36
CA ALA A 224 -12.56 -12.14 22.07
C ALA A 224 -12.84 -10.83 22.83
N SER A 225 -11.78 -10.11 23.26
CA SER A 225 -11.90 -8.79 23.90
C SER A 225 -12.18 -7.63 22.92
N VAL A 226 -12.10 -7.86 21.60
CA VAL A 226 -12.39 -6.86 20.55
C VAL A 226 -13.29 -7.48 19.48
N PRO A 227 -14.61 -7.57 19.75
CA PRO A 227 -15.57 -8.26 18.88
C PRO A 227 -15.60 -7.73 17.43
N GLU A 228 -15.33 -6.47 17.21
CA GLU A 228 -15.22 -5.87 15.87
C GLU A 228 -14.20 -6.60 15.00
N TYR A 229 -13.02 -6.89 15.56
CA TYR A 229 -11.95 -7.62 14.86
C TYR A 229 -12.21 -9.11 14.77
N GLU A 230 -12.81 -9.68 15.79
CA GLU A 230 -13.18 -11.09 15.81
C GLU A 230 -14.24 -11.37 14.73
N ASN A 231 -15.29 -10.56 14.66
CA ASN A 231 -16.42 -10.77 13.74
C ASN A 231 -15.99 -10.77 12.29
N TYR A 232 -15.29 -9.72 11.81
CA TYR A 232 -14.88 -9.67 10.41
C TYR A 232 -13.91 -10.81 10.04
N LEU A 233 -13.04 -11.21 10.99
CA LEU A 233 -12.14 -12.33 10.77
C LEU A 233 -12.90 -13.63 10.58
N PHE A 234 -13.89 -13.90 11.44
CA PHE A 234 -14.71 -15.09 11.34
C PHE A 234 -15.63 -15.08 10.11
N GLU A 235 -16.14 -13.94 9.70
CA GLU A 235 -16.90 -13.79 8.45
C GLU A 235 -16.06 -14.22 7.26
N GLN A 236 -14.83 -13.67 7.11
CA GLN A 236 -13.91 -14.06 6.05
C GLN A 236 -13.47 -15.53 6.13
N TRP A 237 -13.32 -16.06 7.35
CA TRP A 237 -12.89 -17.45 7.57
C TRP A 237 -13.98 -18.46 7.23
N ARG A 238 -15.24 -18.13 7.54
CA ARG A 238 -16.40 -18.99 7.22
C ARG A 238 -16.82 -18.95 5.76
N ALA A 239 -16.55 -17.87 5.06
CA ALA A 239 -16.87 -17.71 3.66
C ALA A 239 -15.95 -18.60 2.80
N ASP A 240 -16.19 -19.90 2.81
CA ASP A 240 -15.36 -20.93 2.16
C ASP A 240 -15.72 -21.21 0.70
N THR A 241 -16.85 -20.70 0.25
CA THR A 241 -17.34 -20.83 -1.13
C THR A 241 -17.26 -19.47 -1.83
N PHE A 242 -16.85 -19.47 -3.12
CA PHE A 242 -16.83 -18.24 -3.90
C PHE A 242 -18.26 -17.86 -4.33
N ASP A 243 -18.80 -16.85 -3.66
CA ASP A 243 -20.15 -16.31 -3.88
C ASP A 243 -20.14 -14.78 -3.97
N GLU A 244 -21.29 -14.13 -3.90
CA GLU A 244 -21.41 -12.68 -3.96
C GLU A 244 -20.66 -11.94 -2.85
N SER A 245 -20.42 -12.56 -1.68
CA SER A 245 -19.62 -11.95 -0.62
C SER A 245 -18.18 -11.71 -1.02
N TRP A 246 -17.65 -12.48 -1.97
CA TRP A 246 -16.29 -12.33 -2.51
C TRP A 246 -16.20 -11.39 -3.72
N ARG A 247 -17.33 -11.02 -4.33
CA ARG A 247 -17.37 -10.10 -5.48
C ARG A 247 -17.48 -8.64 -5.08
N GLN A 248 -17.30 -8.36 -3.80
CA GLN A 248 -17.40 -7.01 -3.27
C GLN A 248 -16.22 -6.13 -3.70
N LEU A 249 -16.52 -4.86 -3.89
CA LEU A 249 -15.54 -3.83 -4.12
C LEU A 249 -14.49 -3.83 -2.98
N GLY A 250 -13.21 -3.72 -3.34
CA GLY A 250 -12.10 -3.74 -2.38
C GLY A 250 -11.39 -5.09 -2.28
N ILE A 251 -12.06 -6.19 -2.63
CA ILE A 251 -11.46 -7.54 -2.60
C ILE A 251 -11.58 -8.31 -3.93
N TYR A 252 -12.15 -7.69 -4.98
CA TYR A 252 -12.42 -8.34 -6.27
C TYR A 252 -12.30 -7.38 -7.45
N ALA A 253 -11.08 -6.91 -7.74
CA ALA A 253 -10.86 -6.02 -8.89
C ALA A 253 -11.04 -6.70 -10.24
N GLU A 254 -10.89 -8.04 -10.32
CA GLU A 254 -11.10 -8.84 -11.53
C GLU A 254 -12.46 -8.58 -12.17
N GLY A 255 -13.50 -8.39 -11.37
CA GLY A 255 -14.84 -8.04 -11.85
C GLY A 255 -15.04 -6.60 -12.30
N TYR A 256 -14.02 -5.75 -12.13
CA TYR A 256 -14.08 -4.31 -12.38
C TYR A 256 -12.99 -3.79 -13.33
N TYR A 257 -12.16 -4.64 -13.92
CA TYR A 257 -11.08 -4.16 -14.79
C TYR A 257 -11.55 -3.25 -15.91
N ASP A 258 -12.70 -3.51 -16.51
CA ASP A 258 -13.28 -2.66 -17.56
C ASP A 258 -13.74 -1.28 -17.05
N ALA A 259 -14.03 -1.16 -15.76
CA ALA A 259 -14.43 0.10 -15.13
C ALA A 259 -13.23 0.95 -14.67
N ILE A 260 -12.08 0.33 -14.43
CA ILE A 260 -10.86 1.05 -14.01
C ILE A 260 -10.41 1.97 -15.16
N PRO A 261 -10.12 3.25 -14.90
CA PRO A 261 -9.72 4.20 -15.95
C PRO A 261 -8.44 3.76 -16.66
N ASP A 262 -8.32 4.07 -17.97
CA ASP A 262 -7.10 3.81 -18.75
C ASP A 262 -6.03 4.84 -18.39
N ILE A 263 -5.29 4.56 -17.32
CA ILE A 263 -4.25 5.39 -16.73
C ILE A 263 -2.97 4.58 -16.53
N PRO A 264 -1.80 5.26 -16.48
CA PRO A 264 -0.54 4.61 -16.15
C PRO A 264 -0.54 3.95 -14.77
N VAL A 265 -0.10 2.68 -14.72
CA VAL A 265 -0.03 1.89 -13.49
C VAL A 265 1.34 1.24 -13.33
N ALA A 266 2.01 1.47 -12.21
CA ALA A 266 3.19 0.71 -11.81
C ALA A 266 2.81 -0.31 -10.73
N LEU A 267 3.04 -1.58 -11.01
CA LEU A 267 2.82 -2.70 -10.10
C LEU A 267 4.17 -3.24 -9.65
N MET A 268 4.36 -3.36 -8.36
CA MET A 268 5.55 -4.00 -7.80
C MET A 268 5.16 -5.06 -6.79
N SER A 269 5.85 -6.19 -6.79
CA SER A 269 5.79 -7.22 -5.76
C SER A 269 7.06 -8.06 -5.77
N SER A 270 7.01 -9.23 -5.16
CA SER A 270 8.16 -10.10 -5.05
C SER A 270 7.76 -11.57 -5.04
N TRP A 271 8.70 -12.45 -5.45
CA TRP A 271 8.44 -13.87 -5.61
C TRP A 271 8.07 -14.58 -4.29
N TYR A 272 8.52 -14.03 -3.15
CA TYR A 272 8.24 -14.55 -1.81
C TYR A 272 7.17 -13.74 -1.05
N ASP A 273 6.40 -12.93 -1.78
CA ASP A 273 5.29 -12.16 -1.21
C ASP A 273 3.98 -12.96 -1.26
N ALA A 274 3.18 -12.83 -0.22
CA ALA A 274 1.84 -13.41 -0.20
C ALA A 274 0.88 -12.81 -1.24
N TYR A 275 1.21 -11.67 -1.84
CA TYR A 275 0.42 -10.99 -2.87
C TYR A 275 1.02 -11.11 -4.28
N VAL A 276 1.99 -12.02 -4.48
CA VAL A 276 2.62 -12.26 -5.78
C VAL A 276 1.58 -12.53 -6.87
N ARG A 277 0.65 -13.46 -6.63
CA ARG A 277 -0.39 -13.84 -7.59
C ARG A 277 -1.30 -12.66 -7.92
N THR A 278 -1.78 -11.94 -6.91
CA THR A 278 -2.64 -10.76 -7.10
C THR A 278 -1.98 -9.69 -7.98
N THR A 279 -0.68 -9.45 -7.81
CA THR A 279 0.06 -8.49 -8.62
C THR A 279 0.17 -8.94 -10.07
N LEU A 280 0.44 -10.22 -10.32
CA LEU A 280 0.53 -10.79 -11.68
C LEU A 280 -0.83 -10.80 -12.37
N GLU A 281 -1.91 -11.16 -11.68
CA GLU A 281 -3.28 -11.14 -12.20
C GLU A 281 -3.73 -9.72 -12.53
N ASN A 282 -3.45 -8.74 -11.66
CA ASN A 282 -3.70 -7.33 -11.94
C ASN A 282 -2.90 -6.83 -13.15
N TYR A 283 -1.62 -7.22 -13.29
CA TYR A 283 -0.84 -6.90 -14.48
C TYR A 283 -1.49 -7.46 -15.74
N ALA A 284 -1.84 -8.74 -15.75
CA ALA A 284 -2.48 -9.40 -16.88
C ALA A 284 -3.84 -8.76 -17.22
N GLY A 285 -4.68 -8.47 -16.22
CA GLY A 285 -6.00 -7.86 -16.43
C GLY A 285 -5.92 -6.40 -16.90
N LEU A 286 -5.03 -5.62 -16.27
CA LEU A 286 -4.89 -4.19 -16.59
C LEU A 286 -4.15 -3.92 -17.90
N THR A 287 -3.43 -4.86 -18.48
CA THR A 287 -2.80 -4.69 -19.81
C THR A 287 -3.75 -4.96 -20.97
N GLN A 288 -4.90 -5.58 -20.72
CA GLN A 288 -5.84 -5.92 -21.80
C GLN A 288 -6.59 -4.68 -22.29
N GLY A 289 -6.49 -4.41 -23.60
CA GLY A 289 -7.26 -3.38 -24.29
C GLY A 289 -6.89 -1.94 -23.91
N ARG A 290 -5.80 -1.70 -23.14
CA ARG A 290 -5.38 -0.37 -22.67
C ARG A 290 -4.26 0.21 -23.51
N GLN A 291 -4.23 1.54 -23.58
CA GLN A 291 -3.16 2.30 -24.23
C GLN A 291 -2.14 2.86 -23.23
N SER A 292 -2.59 3.13 -22.02
CA SER A 292 -1.72 3.61 -20.95
C SER A 292 -0.77 2.50 -20.47
N PRO A 293 0.47 2.82 -20.16
CA PRO A 293 1.44 1.81 -19.77
C PRO A 293 1.09 1.20 -18.40
N VAL A 294 1.09 -0.13 -18.36
CA VAL A 294 1.13 -0.91 -17.13
C VAL A 294 2.54 -1.47 -17.00
N ARG A 295 3.20 -1.22 -15.87
CA ARG A 295 4.57 -1.66 -15.60
C ARG A 295 4.58 -2.65 -14.46
N LEU A 296 5.40 -3.70 -14.60
CA LEU A 296 5.58 -4.74 -13.59
C LEU A 296 7.03 -4.80 -13.11
N ILE A 297 7.21 -4.85 -11.80
CA ILE A 297 8.50 -5.11 -11.15
C ILE A 297 8.32 -6.28 -10.18
N MET A 298 9.10 -7.37 -10.39
CA MET A 298 9.08 -8.54 -9.54
C MET A 298 10.47 -8.86 -9.01
N GLY A 299 10.71 -8.58 -7.74
CA GLY A 299 11.97 -8.86 -7.07
C GLY A 299 11.99 -10.19 -6.29
N PRO A 300 13.15 -10.64 -5.79
CA PRO A 300 13.28 -11.86 -5.02
C PRO A 300 13.08 -11.60 -3.50
N TRP A 301 12.24 -10.63 -3.14
CA TRP A 301 12.09 -10.14 -1.77
C TRP A 301 10.93 -10.79 -1.03
N LEU A 302 10.85 -10.51 0.26
CA LEU A 302 9.67 -10.66 1.08
C LEU A 302 8.77 -9.42 0.94
N HIS A 303 7.70 -9.35 1.73
CA HIS A 303 6.69 -8.29 1.66
C HIS A 303 7.24 -6.90 2.00
N GLY A 304 7.53 -6.09 1.00
CA GLY A 304 8.00 -4.70 1.12
C GLY A 304 9.51 -4.54 1.41
N ASP A 305 10.26 -5.63 1.46
CA ASP A 305 11.69 -5.62 1.83
C ASP A 305 12.60 -5.51 0.58
N ARG A 306 12.33 -4.53 -0.27
CA ARG A 306 12.87 -4.39 -1.64
C ARG A 306 14.39 -4.23 -1.75
N ASN A 307 15.09 -3.97 -0.67
CA ASN A 307 16.56 -3.83 -0.67
C ASN A 307 17.27 -4.98 0.04
N THR A 308 16.52 -6.01 0.47
CA THR A 308 17.11 -7.22 1.04
C THR A 308 17.68 -8.10 -0.08
N THR A 309 18.87 -8.64 0.14
CA THR A 309 19.56 -9.50 -0.86
C THR A 309 19.22 -10.97 -0.74
N HIS A 310 18.42 -11.34 0.27
CA HIS A 310 18.08 -12.73 0.59
C HIS A 310 16.59 -12.89 0.93
N SER A 311 16.11 -14.11 0.79
CA SER A 311 14.80 -14.53 1.31
C SER A 311 14.93 -15.94 1.91
N GLY A 312 14.67 -16.07 3.21
CA GLY A 312 14.95 -17.31 3.95
C GLY A 312 16.40 -17.73 3.82
N ASP A 313 16.62 -18.95 3.37
CA ASP A 313 17.96 -19.56 3.21
C ASP A 313 18.60 -19.27 1.84
N ALA A 314 17.96 -18.52 0.97
CA ALA A 314 18.49 -18.18 -0.35
C ALA A 314 19.10 -16.78 -0.35
N GLU A 315 20.38 -16.66 -0.74
CA GLU A 315 21.10 -15.42 -0.98
C GLU A 315 21.16 -15.15 -2.49
N PHE A 316 20.72 -13.98 -2.93
CA PHE A 316 20.65 -13.58 -4.33
C PHE A 316 21.77 -12.58 -4.71
N GLY A 317 22.49 -12.08 -3.73
CA GLY A 317 23.57 -11.13 -3.88
C GLY A 317 23.09 -9.68 -4.10
N PRO A 318 24.04 -8.72 -4.19
CA PRO A 318 23.72 -7.27 -4.18
C PRO A 318 22.90 -6.82 -5.39
N ARG A 319 22.88 -7.59 -6.48
CA ARG A 319 22.01 -7.31 -7.64
C ARG A 319 20.53 -7.49 -7.34
N ALA A 320 20.16 -8.18 -6.25
CA ALA A 320 18.78 -8.36 -5.85
C ALA A 320 18.13 -7.07 -5.32
N ALA A 321 18.90 -6.15 -4.73
CA ALA A 321 18.36 -4.91 -4.19
C ALA A 321 17.69 -4.05 -5.29
N PHE A 322 16.64 -3.33 -4.93
CA PHE A 322 15.99 -2.36 -5.82
C PHE A 322 16.89 -1.16 -6.05
N ASP A 323 17.38 -0.56 -4.95
CA ASP A 323 18.19 0.64 -4.98
C ASP A 323 19.55 0.37 -5.66
N GLY A 324 19.91 1.22 -6.56
CA GLY A 324 21.13 1.10 -7.36
C GLY A 324 21.04 0.12 -8.56
N ASN A 325 20.02 -0.74 -8.63
CA ASN A 325 19.84 -1.69 -9.74
C ASN A 325 18.67 -1.31 -10.67
N LEU A 326 17.54 -0.90 -10.12
CA LEU A 326 16.35 -0.53 -10.89
C LEU A 326 16.14 0.98 -10.96
N ALA A 327 16.51 1.68 -9.92
CA ALA A 327 16.59 3.13 -9.82
C ALA A 327 17.64 3.49 -8.76
N GLN A 328 18.00 4.77 -8.65
CA GLN A 328 18.91 5.21 -7.58
C GLN A 328 18.34 4.83 -6.21
N HIS A 329 17.05 5.07 -5.98
CA HIS A 329 16.29 4.64 -4.80
C HIS A 329 14.78 4.66 -5.11
N TRP A 330 13.98 4.00 -4.26
CA TRP A 330 12.55 3.84 -4.46
C TRP A 330 11.76 5.16 -4.51
N LEU A 331 12.13 6.15 -3.70
CA LEU A 331 11.50 7.49 -3.77
C LEU A 331 11.79 8.17 -5.11
N GLY A 332 13.01 8.04 -5.64
CA GLY A 332 13.39 8.58 -6.93
C GLY A 332 12.63 7.95 -8.09
N PHE A 333 12.40 6.63 -8.04
CA PHE A 333 11.57 5.93 -9.01
C PHE A 333 10.14 6.51 -9.03
N ARG A 334 9.50 6.64 -7.86
CA ARG A 334 8.16 7.21 -7.76
C ARG A 334 8.11 8.67 -8.18
N LEU A 335 9.13 9.45 -7.82
CA LEU A 335 9.22 10.85 -8.24
C LEU A 335 9.25 10.96 -9.77
N ALA A 336 10.08 10.17 -10.45
CA ALA A 336 10.16 10.16 -11.92
C ALA A 336 8.81 9.73 -12.53
N TRP A 337 8.13 8.75 -11.94
CA TRP A 337 6.78 8.33 -12.34
C TRP A 337 5.78 9.48 -12.26
N TYR A 338 5.70 10.17 -11.11
CA TYR A 338 4.75 11.27 -10.91
C TYR A 338 5.12 12.52 -11.74
N GLN A 339 6.39 12.82 -11.94
CA GLN A 339 6.80 13.90 -12.83
C GLN A 339 6.32 13.63 -14.27
N ARG A 340 6.43 12.41 -14.74
CA ARG A 340 5.97 12.02 -16.07
C ARG A 340 4.45 12.09 -16.21
N TRP A 341 3.72 11.51 -15.28
CA TRP A 341 2.29 11.29 -15.44
C TRP A 341 1.40 12.33 -14.79
N LEU A 342 1.91 13.16 -13.91
CA LEU A 342 1.16 14.27 -13.29
C LEU A 342 1.62 15.65 -13.76
N ARG A 343 2.80 15.76 -14.42
CA ARG A 343 3.38 17.03 -14.87
C ARG A 343 3.80 17.03 -16.33
N ASP A 344 3.48 15.96 -17.06
CA ASP A 344 3.82 15.78 -18.48
C ASP A 344 5.34 15.92 -18.78
N ALA A 345 6.19 15.59 -17.79
CA ALA A 345 7.62 15.58 -18.01
C ALA A 345 7.98 14.55 -19.10
N PRO A 346 8.94 14.84 -19.97
CA PRO A 346 9.36 13.92 -21.02
C PRO A 346 9.84 12.59 -20.41
N ALA A 347 9.66 11.51 -21.16
CA ALA A 347 10.25 10.23 -20.80
C ALA A 347 11.76 10.38 -20.66
N GLY A 348 12.35 9.79 -19.62
CA GLY A 348 13.80 9.70 -19.49
C GLY A 348 14.42 8.95 -20.67
N ALA A 349 15.72 9.14 -20.89
CA ALA A 349 16.45 8.45 -21.96
C ALA A 349 16.61 6.93 -21.75
N ALA A 350 16.41 6.44 -20.52
CA ALA A 350 16.48 5.03 -20.19
C ALA A 350 15.26 4.25 -20.73
N PRO A 351 15.45 3.00 -21.18
CA PRO A 351 14.36 2.13 -21.57
C PRO A 351 13.33 1.99 -20.44
N ASP A 352 12.05 2.04 -20.78
CA ASP A 352 10.95 1.82 -19.87
C ASP A 352 10.21 0.51 -20.25
N PRO A 353 10.77 -0.67 -19.90
CA PRO A 353 10.24 -1.97 -20.29
C PRO A 353 8.89 -2.23 -19.61
N ALA A 354 8.07 -3.08 -20.26
CA ALA A 354 6.77 -3.48 -19.70
C ALA A 354 6.93 -4.26 -18.39
N ALA A 355 7.97 -5.08 -18.28
CA ALA A 355 8.27 -5.81 -17.06
C ALA A 355 9.77 -5.83 -16.74
N ARG A 356 10.08 -5.80 -15.45
CA ARG A 356 11.41 -6.04 -14.86
C ARG A 356 11.27 -7.17 -13.86
N LEU A 357 11.86 -8.30 -14.17
CA LEU A 357 11.74 -9.52 -13.38
C LEU A 357 13.13 -9.94 -12.89
N PHE A 358 13.25 -10.28 -11.62
CA PHE A 358 14.46 -10.90 -11.11
C PHE A 358 14.42 -12.41 -11.41
N LEU A 359 15.25 -12.84 -12.36
CA LEU A 359 15.44 -14.26 -12.65
C LEU A 359 16.39 -14.83 -11.61
N MET A 360 15.86 -15.73 -10.77
CA MET A 360 16.62 -16.42 -9.73
C MET A 360 17.39 -17.60 -10.31
N GLY A 361 18.60 -17.82 -9.84
CA GLY A 361 19.46 -18.96 -10.23
C GLY A 361 20.83 -18.52 -10.74
N GLY A 362 21.68 -19.51 -11.03
CA GLY A 362 23.02 -19.30 -11.54
C GLY A 362 24.08 -18.98 -10.47
N GLY A 363 23.73 -19.07 -9.19
CA GLY A 363 24.70 -19.00 -8.09
C GLY A 363 25.50 -20.30 -7.92
N SER A 364 26.48 -20.27 -7.04
CA SER A 364 27.39 -21.39 -6.79
C SER A 364 26.75 -22.53 -5.98
N GLY A 365 25.64 -22.27 -5.29
CA GLY A 365 25.03 -23.20 -4.33
C GLY A 365 25.84 -23.38 -3.03
N ALA A 366 26.98 -22.71 -2.89
CA ALA A 366 27.75 -22.72 -1.66
C ALA A 366 27.02 -21.93 -0.54
N ARG A 367 27.30 -22.28 0.71
CA ARG A 367 26.79 -21.54 1.86
C ARG A 367 27.68 -20.34 2.17
N ASP A 368 27.05 -19.20 2.43
CA ASP A 368 27.74 -18.01 2.95
C ASP A 368 28.04 -18.13 4.47
N ALA A 369 28.63 -17.09 5.03
CA ALA A 369 28.94 -17.03 6.46
C ALA A 369 27.71 -17.04 7.39
N GLN A 370 26.52 -16.72 6.86
CA GLN A 370 25.24 -16.77 7.55
C GLN A 370 24.50 -18.09 7.34
N GLY A 371 25.11 -19.03 6.62
CA GLY A 371 24.56 -20.34 6.30
C GLY A 371 23.54 -20.37 5.17
N ARG A 372 23.35 -19.25 4.42
CA ARG A 372 22.46 -19.17 3.28
C ARG A 372 23.12 -19.72 2.02
N PHE A 373 22.33 -20.33 1.16
CA PHE A 373 22.81 -20.80 -0.14
C PHE A 373 22.96 -19.64 -1.12
N ASP A 374 24.11 -19.50 -1.75
CA ASP A 374 24.29 -18.62 -2.91
C ASP A 374 23.44 -19.14 -4.08
N HIS A 375 22.27 -18.56 -4.20
CA HIS A 375 21.30 -18.86 -5.25
C HIS A 375 21.59 -18.04 -6.52
N GLY A 376 22.14 -16.85 -6.36
CA GLY A 376 22.37 -15.92 -7.44
C GLY A 376 21.10 -15.39 -8.09
N GLY A 377 21.28 -14.66 -9.19
CA GLY A 377 20.20 -14.13 -9.99
C GLY A 377 20.58 -12.85 -10.73
N ALA A 378 19.67 -12.42 -11.61
CA ALA A 378 19.82 -11.19 -12.38
C ALA A 378 18.48 -10.59 -12.81
N TRP A 379 18.43 -9.27 -12.97
CA TRP A 379 17.28 -8.60 -13.56
C TRP A 379 17.23 -8.84 -15.06
N ILE A 380 16.05 -9.18 -15.54
CA ILE A 380 15.70 -9.25 -16.96
C ILE A 380 14.59 -8.24 -17.26
N GLN A 381 14.49 -7.85 -18.52
CA GLN A 381 13.48 -6.93 -19.04
C GLN A 381 12.64 -7.66 -20.10
N ALA A 382 11.33 -7.44 -20.10
CA ALA A 382 10.38 -7.99 -21.05
C ALA A 382 9.39 -6.92 -21.53
#